data_8d726d1f19600f13f149bda5e0197d28
#
_entry.id   8d726d1f19600f13f149bda5e0197d28
#
_cell.length_a   1.000
_cell.length_b   1.000
_cell.length_c   1.000
_cell.angle_alpha   90.00
_cell.angle_beta   90.00
_cell.angle_gamma   90.00
#
_symmetry.space_group_name_H-M   'P 1'
#
loop_
_entity.id
_entity.type
_entity.pdbx_description
1 polymer ?
#
loop_
_entity_poly.entity_id
_entity_poly.type
_entity_poly.pdbx_seq_one_letter_code
_entity_poly.pdbx_strand_id
1 'polypeptide(L)'
;APKVKKLICIDPSNAIDIAKKNLSNFNNCEFESATVDDIPIDNNSMDFGYSLGVLHHVPDTEMGIKQCVEKLKKGAPLLLYLYYRFDNRPFWFRFIWSISDLLRKIISKMPYGLRYIFSQIIAVVVYFPLARTALYLEKLNLNVSNFPLSSYKNLSFYTMRTDALDRFGTRLEQRFTRDEIKNMMENAGLENIKFSNTKPFWVAVGHKISATE
;
A
#
# COMPACT_ATOMS: atom_id res chain seq x y z
N ALA A 1 -8.49 -16.16 -6.22
CA ALA A 1 -9.61 -17.09 -6.07
C ALA A 1 -9.28 -18.53 -6.49
N PRO A 2 -8.73 -18.85 -7.70
CA PRO A 2 -8.62 -20.23 -8.19
C PRO A 2 -7.65 -21.13 -7.42
N LYS A 3 -6.79 -20.58 -6.57
CA LYS A 3 -5.75 -21.32 -5.84
C LYS A 3 -6.10 -21.57 -4.36
N VAL A 4 -7.27 -21.14 -3.90
CA VAL A 4 -7.68 -21.28 -2.50
C VAL A 4 -9.06 -21.92 -2.42
N LYS A 5 -9.34 -22.61 -1.31
CA LYS A 5 -10.64 -23.24 -1.08
C LYS A 5 -11.73 -22.18 -0.83
N LYS A 6 -11.38 -21.12 -0.09
CA LYS A 6 -12.26 -20.00 0.23
C LYS A 6 -11.43 -18.71 0.25
N LEU A 7 -11.96 -17.63 -0.31
CA LEU A 7 -11.40 -16.28 -0.26
C LEU A 7 -12.43 -15.34 0.35
N ILE A 8 -12.07 -14.65 1.42
CA ILE A 8 -12.90 -13.61 2.04
C ILE A 8 -12.27 -12.26 1.75
N CYS A 9 -12.98 -11.39 1.06
CA CYS A 9 -12.60 -10.03 0.73
C CYS A 9 -13.30 -9.06 1.69
N ILE A 10 -12.53 -8.16 2.31
CA ILE A 10 -13.05 -7.22 3.31
C ILE A 10 -12.61 -5.80 2.91
N ASP A 11 -13.57 -4.90 2.78
CA ASP A 11 -13.32 -3.48 2.50
C ASP A 11 -14.53 -2.66 2.97
N PRO A 12 -14.37 -1.55 3.71
CA PRO A 12 -15.49 -0.73 4.17
C PRO A 12 -16.07 0.20 3.10
N SER A 13 -15.44 0.30 1.95
CA SER A 13 -15.82 1.22 0.87
C SER A 13 -16.59 0.49 -0.25
N ASN A 14 -17.09 1.27 -1.21
CA ASN A 14 -17.72 0.74 -2.42
C ASN A 14 -16.78 -0.10 -3.30
N ALA A 15 -15.48 -0.17 -2.96
CA ALA A 15 -14.53 -1.07 -3.63
C ALA A 15 -14.94 -2.54 -3.48
N ILE A 16 -15.65 -2.90 -2.40
CA ILE A 16 -16.14 -4.26 -2.20
C ILE A 16 -17.14 -4.68 -3.29
N ASP A 17 -17.96 -3.76 -3.81
CA ASP A 17 -18.91 -4.05 -4.88
C ASP A 17 -18.18 -4.27 -6.22
N ILE A 18 -17.09 -3.54 -6.44
CA ILE A 18 -16.22 -3.74 -7.61
C ILE A 18 -15.52 -5.09 -7.52
N ALA A 19 -15.01 -5.45 -6.34
CA ALA A 19 -14.41 -6.77 -6.10
C ALA A 19 -15.41 -7.89 -6.37
N LYS A 20 -16.64 -7.76 -5.87
CA LYS A 20 -17.77 -8.69 -6.10
C LYS A 20 -18.05 -8.90 -7.59
N LYS A 21 -18.08 -7.79 -8.35
CA LYS A 21 -18.29 -7.84 -9.80
C LYS A 21 -17.12 -8.53 -10.52
N ASN A 22 -15.88 -8.19 -10.16
CA ASN A 22 -14.67 -8.72 -10.80
C ASN A 22 -14.44 -10.21 -10.49
N LEU A 23 -14.89 -10.68 -9.35
CA LEU A 23 -14.74 -12.06 -8.89
C LEU A 23 -16.03 -12.88 -9.01
N SER A 24 -17.05 -12.38 -9.71
CA SER A 24 -18.37 -13.04 -9.85
C SER A 24 -18.30 -14.44 -10.47
N ASN A 25 -17.26 -14.76 -11.23
CA ASN A 25 -17.04 -16.07 -11.83
C ASN A 25 -16.45 -17.11 -10.85
N PHE A 26 -16.19 -16.73 -9.59
CA PHE A 26 -15.61 -17.61 -8.57
C PHE A 26 -16.60 -17.83 -7.43
N ASN A 27 -17.10 -19.05 -7.30
CA ASN A 27 -18.09 -19.41 -6.27
C ASN A 27 -17.48 -19.55 -4.86
N ASN A 28 -16.18 -19.46 -4.73
CA ASN A 28 -15.44 -19.59 -3.47
C ASN A 28 -15.05 -18.23 -2.85
N CYS A 29 -15.65 -17.13 -3.33
CA CYS A 29 -15.38 -15.78 -2.83
C CYS A 29 -16.57 -15.30 -1.97
N GLU A 30 -16.25 -14.78 -0.79
CA GLU A 30 -17.17 -14.05 0.10
C GLU A 30 -16.71 -12.58 0.22
N PHE A 31 -17.66 -11.68 0.46
CA PHE A 31 -17.41 -10.23 0.45
C PHE A 31 -18.11 -9.60 1.64
N GLU A 32 -17.31 -8.97 2.50
CA GLU A 32 -17.77 -8.32 3.72
C GLU A 32 -17.46 -6.82 3.68
N SER A 33 -18.49 -6.00 3.90
CA SER A 33 -18.33 -4.55 4.03
C SER A 33 -18.03 -4.23 5.50
N ALA A 34 -16.75 -4.25 5.88
CA ALA A 34 -16.31 -4.03 7.24
C ALA A 34 -14.96 -3.32 7.30
N THR A 35 -14.71 -2.63 8.41
CA THR A 35 -13.40 -2.02 8.71
C THR A 35 -12.45 -3.06 9.31
N VAL A 36 -11.17 -2.72 9.35
CA VAL A 36 -10.16 -3.59 9.99
C VAL A 36 -10.35 -3.72 11.51
N ASP A 37 -11.05 -2.76 12.12
CA ASP A 37 -11.33 -2.77 13.57
C ASP A 37 -12.47 -3.74 13.93
N ASP A 38 -13.27 -4.17 12.97
CA ASP A 38 -14.42 -5.06 13.16
C ASP A 38 -14.51 -6.09 12.02
N ILE A 39 -13.49 -6.93 11.91
CA ILE A 39 -13.44 -8.01 10.91
C ILE A 39 -14.41 -9.13 11.29
N PRO A 40 -15.49 -9.38 10.52
CA PRO A 40 -16.56 -10.34 10.85
C PRO A 40 -16.16 -11.80 10.54
N ILE A 41 -14.99 -12.21 11.03
CA ILE A 41 -14.41 -13.55 10.87
C ILE A 41 -14.00 -14.06 12.25
N ASP A 42 -14.21 -15.34 12.51
CA ASP A 42 -13.77 -15.98 13.75
C ASP A 42 -12.25 -15.90 13.93
N ASN A 43 -11.81 -15.69 15.16
CA ASN A 43 -10.40 -15.73 15.48
C ASN A 43 -9.81 -17.14 15.25
N ASN A 44 -8.55 -17.20 14.85
CA ASN A 44 -7.83 -18.45 14.55
C ASN A 44 -8.50 -19.34 13.48
N SER A 45 -9.14 -18.75 12.49
CA SER A 45 -9.91 -19.48 11.45
C SER A 45 -9.22 -19.48 10.08
N MET A 46 -8.35 -18.49 9.79
CA MET A 46 -7.76 -18.31 8.48
C MET A 46 -6.39 -18.95 8.35
N ASP A 47 -6.15 -19.65 7.24
CA ASP A 47 -4.87 -20.31 6.94
C ASP A 47 -3.84 -19.35 6.33
N PHE A 48 -4.27 -18.18 5.85
CA PHE A 48 -3.45 -17.15 5.24
C PHE A 48 -4.19 -15.81 5.24
N GLY A 49 -3.46 -14.72 5.45
CA GLY A 49 -3.97 -13.35 5.32
C GLY A 49 -3.07 -12.50 4.44
N TYR A 50 -3.63 -11.48 3.80
CA TYR A 50 -2.84 -10.46 3.13
C TYR A 50 -3.52 -9.09 3.18
N SER A 51 -2.71 -8.04 3.28
CA SER A 51 -3.12 -6.65 3.15
C SER A 51 -2.07 -5.90 2.34
N LEU A 52 -2.45 -5.46 1.14
CA LEU A 52 -1.52 -4.87 0.18
C LEU A 52 -1.91 -3.43 -0.12
N GLY A 53 -1.21 -2.46 0.48
CA GLY A 53 -1.45 -1.05 0.22
C GLY A 53 -2.71 -0.49 0.89
N VAL A 54 -3.13 -1.03 2.04
CA VAL A 54 -4.36 -0.64 2.74
C VAL A 54 -4.10 -0.10 4.13
N LEU A 55 -3.43 -0.85 5.01
CA LEU A 55 -3.34 -0.53 6.44
C LEU A 55 -2.57 0.76 6.78
N HIS A 56 -1.83 1.33 5.86
CA HIS A 56 -1.22 2.65 6.05
C HIS A 56 -2.20 3.83 5.85
N HIS A 57 -3.44 3.53 5.51
CA HIS A 57 -4.55 4.49 5.44
C HIS A 57 -5.52 4.41 6.63
N VAL A 58 -5.27 3.52 7.60
CA VAL A 58 -6.05 3.47 8.85
C VAL A 58 -5.39 4.32 9.93
N PRO A 59 -6.16 4.84 10.91
CA PRO A 59 -5.61 5.71 11.97
C PRO A 59 -4.51 5.03 12.78
N ASP A 60 -4.70 3.76 13.13
CA ASP A 60 -3.75 2.94 13.88
C ASP A 60 -3.37 1.71 13.05
N THR A 61 -2.23 1.80 12.35
CA THR A 61 -1.73 0.72 11.50
C THR A 61 -1.33 -0.51 12.30
N GLU A 62 -0.73 -0.32 13.48
CA GLU A 62 -0.29 -1.45 14.32
C GLU A 62 -1.49 -2.25 14.85
N MET A 63 -2.53 -1.55 15.31
CA MET A 63 -3.78 -2.20 15.72
C MET A 63 -4.42 -2.93 14.54
N GLY A 64 -4.45 -2.32 13.35
CA GLY A 64 -4.96 -2.97 12.14
C GLY A 64 -4.21 -4.26 11.78
N ILE A 65 -2.89 -4.28 11.91
CA ILE A 65 -2.09 -5.51 11.73
C ILE A 65 -2.49 -6.56 12.78
N LYS A 66 -2.62 -6.16 14.05
CA LYS A 66 -3.02 -7.06 15.15
C LYS A 66 -4.39 -7.69 14.90
N GLN A 67 -5.37 -6.91 14.48
CA GLN A 67 -6.70 -7.42 14.13
C GLN A 67 -6.64 -8.48 13.00
N CYS A 68 -5.82 -8.24 11.97
CA CYS A 68 -5.59 -9.24 10.92
C CYS A 68 -4.93 -10.52 11.48
N VAL A 69 -3.94 -10.40 12.36
CA VAL A 69 -3.22 -11.54 12.98
C VAL A 69 -4.14 -12.36 13.88
N GLU A 70 -5.07 -11.73 14.59
CA GLU A 70 -6.05 -12.44 15.43
C GLU A 70 -6.87 -13.46 14.64
N LYS A 71 -7.21 -13.16 13.38
CA LYS A 71 -7.98 -14.04 12.51
C LYS A 71 -7.19 -15.24 11.98
N LEU A 72 -5.88 -15.15 11.97
CA LEU A 72 -5.00 -16.22 11.48
C LEU A 72 -4.93 -17.40 12.48
N LYS A 73 -4.82 -18.60 11.97
CA LYS A 73 -4.43 -19.78 12.73
C LYS A 73 -2.98 -19.65 13.20
N LYS A 74 -2.60 -20.39 14.25
CA LYS A 74 -1.21 -20.49 14.70
C LYS A 74 -0.32 -20.98 13.56
N GLY A 75 0.82 -20.33 13.36
CA GLY A 75 1.76 -20.62 12.27
C GLY A 75 1.32 -20.10 10.89
N ALA A 76 0.11 -19.57 10.73
CA ALA A 76 -0.37 -19.06 9.44
C ALA A 76 0.31 -17.73 9.06
N PRO A 77 0.65 -17.52 7.78
CA PRO A 77 1.35 -16.32 7.32
C PRO A 77 0.41 -15.14 7.08
N LEU A 78 0.94 -13.94 7.38
CA LEU A 78 0.40 -12.65 6.92
C LEU A 78 1.37 -12.02 5.91
N LEU A 79 0.88 -11.75 4.70
CA LEU A 79 1.60 -10.95 3.71
C LEU A 79 1.14 -9.49 3.81
N LEU A 80 2.09 -8.58 4.05
CA LEU A 80 1.83 -7.17 4.28
C LEU A 80 2.62 -6.31 3.30
N TYR A 81 1.95 -5.29 2.73
CA TYR A 81 2.60 -4.19 2.04
C TYR A 81 2.10 -2.85 2.59
N LEU A 82 3.01 -2.08 3.17
CA LEU A 82 2.79 -0.71 3.64
C LEU A 82 3.64 0.26 2.83
N TYR A 83 3.20 1.51 2.71
CA TYR A 83 4.01 2.53 2.05
C TYR A 83 5.26 2.82 2.87
N TYR A 84 6.42 2.75 2.21
CA TYR A 84 7.71 2.93 2.87
C TYR A 84 8.16 4.40 2.89
N ARG A 85 8.98 4.75 3.88
CA ARG A 85 9.47 6.12 4.13
C ARG A 85 10.74 6.44 3.35
N PHE A 86 11.06 5.71 2.31
CA PHE A 86 12.26 5.90 1.49
C PHE A 86 13.59 5.82 2.27
N ASP A 87 13.64 5.01 3.32
CA ASP A 87 14.81 4.79 4.18
C ASP A 87 16.02 4.22 3.41
N ASN A 88 15.79 3.51 2.30
CA ASN A 88 16.82 2.99 1.40
C ASN A 88 17.17 3.96 0.24
N ARG A 89 16.74 5.22 0.29
CA ARG A 89 17.00 6.19 -0.76
C ARG A 89 18.01 7.25 -0.32
N PRO A 90 18.76 7.88 -1.27
CA PRO A 90 19.68 8.98 -0.97
C PRO A 90 19.00 10.15 -0.25
N PHE A 91 19.77 10.90 0.53
CA PHE A 91 19.27 12.05 1.30
C PHE A 91 18.52 13.07 0.43
N TRP A 92 19.08 13.44 -0.72
CA TRP A 92 18.44 14.41 -1.63
C TRP A 92 17.07 13.95 -2.11
N PHE A 93 16.89 12.64 -2.36
CA PHE A 93 15.59 12.06 -2.74
C PHE A 93 14.57 12.22 -1.60
N ARG A 94 14.97 11.90 -0.39
CA ARG A 94 14.12 12.04 0.81
C ARG A 94 13.73 13.49 1.07
N PHE A 95 14.65 14.44 0.81
CA PHE A 95 14.38 15.87 0.94
C PHE A 95 13.32 16.35 -0.07
N ILE A 96 13.45 16.02 -1.35
CA ILE A 96 12.47 16.33 -2.39
C ILE A 96 11.10 15.71 -2.03
N TRP A 97 11.13 14.46 -1.57
CA TRP A 97 9.92 13.79 -1.14
C TRP A 97 9.25 14.49 0.04
N SER A 98 10.00 14.97 1.03
CA SER A 98 9.46 15.72 2.19
C SER A 98 8.75 17.00 1.78
N ILE A 99 9.29 17.74 0.80
CA ILE A 99 8.62 18.91 0.22
C ILE A 99 7.29 18.49 -0.44
N SER A 100 7.32 17.43 -1.24
CA SER A 100 6.12 16.87 -1.87
C SER A 100 5.07 16.43 -0.84
N ASP A 101 5.48 15.86 0.30
CA ASP A 101 4.57 15.46 1.37
C ASP A 101 3.94 16.66 2.10
N LEU A 102 4.71 17.74 2.28
CA LEU A 102 4.16 18.99 2.82
C LEU A 102 3.06 19.55 1.89
N LEU A 103 3.30 19.58 0.59
CA LEU A 103 2.31 20.01 -0.41
C LEU A 103 1.07 19.09 -0.37
N ARG A 104 1.28 17.77 -0.28
CA ARG A 104 0.18 16.79 -0.13
C ARG A 104 -0.69 17.11 1.09
N LYS A 105 -0.08 17.35 2.25
CA LYS A 105 -0.80 17.68 3.49
C LYS A 105 -1.67 18.92 3.38
N ILE A 106 -1.27 19.89 2.57
CA ILE A 106 -2.05 21.10 2.28
C ILE A 106 -3.18 20.78 1.31
N ILE A 107 -2.86 20.19 0.17
CA ILE A 107 -3.82 19.92 -0.91
C ILE A 107 -4.91 18.93 -0.45
N SER A 108 -4.55 17.88 0.29
CA SER A 108 -5.50 16.86 0.77
C SER A 108 -6.60 17.41 1.69
N LYS A 109 -6.40 18.56 2.31
CA LYS A 109 -7.39 19.25 3.17
C LYS A 109 -8.36 20.13 2.38
N MET A 110 -8.06 20.44 1.13
CA MET A 110 -8.91 21.29 0.29
C MET A 110 -10.22 20.59 -0.11
N PRO A 111 -11.26 21.34 -0.51
CA PRO A 111 -12.45 20.78 -1.15
C PRO A 111 -12.09 19.95 -2.38
N TYR A 112 -12.92 18.94 -2.71
CA TYR A 112 -12.63 17.97 -3.79
C TYR A 112 -12.27 18.63 -5.13
N GLY A 113 -13.02 19.66 -5.56
CA GLY A 113 -12.76 20.36 -6.84
C GLY A 113 -11.35 20.95 -6.91
N LEU A 114 -10.89 21.60 -5.84
CA LEU A 114 -9.54 22.17 -5.76
C LEU A 114 -8.48 21.06 -5.70
N ARG A 115 -8.69 20.01 -4.91
CA ARG A 115 -7.78 18.85 -4.89
C ARG A 115 -7.61 18.25 -6.29
N TYR A 116 -8.72 18.08 -7.00
CA TYR A 116 -8.70 17.58 -8.37
C TYR A 116 -7.87 18.48 -9.28
N ILE A 117 -8.16 19.80 -9.30
CA ILE A 117 -7.45 20.76 -10.15
C ILE A 117 -5.94 20.75 -9.84
N PHE A 118 -5.55 20.89 -8.58
CA PHE A 118 -4.13 20.88 -8.19
C PHE A 118 -3.42 19.57 -8.55
N SER A 119 -4.07 18.44 -8.35
CA SER A 119 -3.48 17.15 -8.72
C SER A 119 -3.29 17.02 -10.25
N GLN A 120 -4.22 17.55 -11.06
CA GLN A 120 -4.07 17.56 -12.53
C GLN A 120 -2.92 18.48 -12.96
N ILE A 121 -2.78 19.65 -12.36
CA ILE A 121 -1.65 20.56 -12.62
C ILE A 121 -0.34 19.85 -12.27
N ILE A 122 -0.24 19.21 -11.09
CA ILE A 122 0.95 18.45 -10.69
C ILE A 122 1.25 17.31 -11.67
N ALA A 123 0.23 16.61 -12.16
CA ALA A 123 0.41 15.56 -13.16
C ALA A 123 1.05 16.10 -14.46
N VAL A 124 0.61 17.27 -14.92
CA VAL A 124 1.12 17.92 -16.14
C VAL A 124 2.51 18.50 -15.93
N VAL A 125 2.74 19.22 -14.81
CA VAL A 125 3.96 20.05 -14.62
C VAL A 125 5.09 19.28 -13.95
N VAL A 126 4.76 18.20 -13.20
CA VAL A 126 5.75 17.42 -12.44
C VAL A 126 5.83 15.98 -12.94
N TYR A 127 4.72 15.22 -12.91
CA TYR A 127 4.77 13.79 -13.26
C TYR A 127 5.19 13.57 -14.71
N PHE A 128 4.52 14.22 -15.63
CA PHE A 128 4.75 14.00 -17.05
C PHE A 128 6.17 14.39 -17.49
N PRO A 129 6.70 15.60 -17.17
CA PRO A 129 8.05 15.96 -17.57
C PRO A 129 9.12 15.06 -16.93
N LEU A 130 9.03 14.79 -15.63
CA LEU A 130 10.03 13.95 -14.94
C LEU A 130 9.98 12.50 -15.45
N ALA A 131 8.80 11.93 -15.68
CA ALA A 131 8.66 10.60 -16.23
C ALA A 131 9.27 10.50 -17.65
N ARG A 132 9.04 11.50 -18.51
CA ARG A 132 9.58 11.52 -19.87
C ARG A 132 11.09 11.80 -19.88
N THR A 133 11.59 12.65 -18.98
CA THR A 133 13.03 12.85 -18.78
C THR A 133 13.69 11.54 -18.33
N ALA A 134 13.09 10.80 -17.38
CA ALA A 134 13.59 9.50 -16.97
C ALA A 134 13.67 8.51 -18.15
N LEU A 135 12.64 8.47 -18.99
CA LEU A 135 12.62 7.64 -20.21
C LEU A 135 13.74 8.03 -21.18
N TYR A 136 13.96 9.32 -21.39
CA TYR A 136 15.01 9.82 -22.27
C TYR A 136 16.41 9.50 -21.74
N LEU A 137 16.66 9.71 -20.44
CA LEU A 137 17.94 9.38 -19.80
C LEU A 137 18.22 7.87 -19.84
N GLU A 138 17.20 7.03 -19.68
CA GLU A 138 17.35 5.58 -19.82
C GLU A 138 17.74 5.17 -21.24
N LYS A 139 17.17 5.80 -22.27
CA LYS A 139 17.56 5.58 -23.67
C LYS A 139 19.02 5.96 -23.97
N LEU A 140 19.58 6.87 -23.15
CA LEU A 140 20.99 7.23 -23.18
C LEU A 140 21.86 6.30 -22.30
N ASN A 141 21.32 5.14 -21.87
CA ASN A 141 21.98 4.17 -20.99
C ASN A 141 22.39 4.72 -19.62
N LEU A 142 21.74 5.78 -19.13
CA LEU A 142 21.98 6.33 -17.79
C LEU A 142 21.11 5.60 -16.76
N ASN A 143 21.67 5.38 -15.57
CA ASN A 143 20.94 4.75 -14.47
C ASN A 143 19.89 5.71 -13.87
N VAL A 144 18.61 5.43 -14.10
CA VAL A 144 17.48 6.22 -13.60
C VAL A 144 16.79 5.61 -12.36
N SER A 145 17.39 4.62 -11.71
CA SER A 145 16.77 3.90 -10.58
C SER A 145 16.38 4.81 -9.41
N ASN A 146 17.15 5.87 -9.18
CA ASN A 146 16.92 6.88 -8.16
C ASN A 146 16.33 8.19 -8.72
N PHE A 147 16.04 8.26 -10.03
CA PHE A 147 15.43 9.45 -10.60
C PHE A 147 13.95 9.56 -10.16
N PRO A 148 13.49 10.75 -9.72
CA PRO A 148 12.12 10.95 -9.30
C PRO A 148 11.12 10.54 -10.37
N LEU A 149 10.05 9.85 -9.99
CA LEU A 149 8.99 9.37 -10.88
C LEU A 149 9.46 8.47 -12.04
N SER A 150 10.65 7.89 -11.96
CA SER A 150 11.17 6.96 -12.97
C SER A 150 10.28 5.73 -13.18
N SER A 151 9.51 5.33 -12.18
CA SER A 151 8.53 4.24 -12.30
C SER A 151 7.40 4.53 -13.30
N TYR A 152 7.12 5.80 -13.56
CA TYR A 152 6.08 6.25 -14.49
C TYR A 152 6.58 6.41 -15.94
N LYS A 153 7.85 6.23 -16.23
CA LYS A 153 8.46 6.50 -17.55
C LYS A 153 7.74 5.82 -18.72
N ASN A 154 7.22 4.60 -18.49
CA ASN A 154 6.52 3.80 -19.50
C ASN A 154 5.00 3.78 -19.30
N LEU A 155 4.48 4.51 -18.31
CA LEU A 155 3.05 4.52 -18.01
C LEU A 155 2.32 5.61 -18.82
N SER A 156 1.01 5.45 -18.93
CA SER A 156 0.14 6.41 -19.61
C SER A 156 0.00 7.70 -18.81
N PHE A 157 -0.32 8.79 -19.48
CA PHE A 157 -0.64 10.05 -18.80
C PHE A 157 -1.89 9.92 -17.94
N TYR A 158 -2.85 9.08 -18.34
CA TYR A 158 -4.02 8.75 -17.52
C TYR A 158 -3.62 8.18 -16.16
N THR A 159 -2.71 7.21 -16.13
CA THR A 159 -2.18 6.64 -14.89
C THR A 159 -1.51 7.72 -14.02
N MET A 160 -0.68 8.58 -14.61
CA MET A 160 -0.02 9.66 -13.88
C MET A 160 -1.03 10.63 -13.23
N ARG A 161 -2.12 10.95 -13.93
CA ARG A 161 -3.19 11.82 -13.41
C ARG A 161 -3.94 11.18 -12.24
N THR A 162 -4.27 9.90 -12.39
CA THR A 162 -5.00 9.14 -11.37
C THR A 162 -4.15 8.99 -10.11
N ASP A 163 -2.89 8.63 -10.27
CA ASP A 163 -1.96 8.46 -9.14
C ASP A 163 -1.61 9.80 -8.47
N ALA A 164 -1.53 10.89 -9.25
CA ALA A 164 -1.38 12.22 -8.67
C ALA A 164 -2.60 12.62 -7.83
N LEU A 165 -3.82 12.31 -8.29
CA LEU A 165 -5.04 12.56 -7.53
C LEU A 165 -5.10 11.69 -6.27
N ASP A 166 -4.76 10.42 -6.37
CA ASP A 166 -4.69 9.52 -5.22
C ASP A 166 -3.70 10.05 -4.18
N ARG A 167 -2.46 10.31 -4.60
CA ARG A 167 -1.41 10.79 -3.71
C ARG A 167 -1.75 12.13 -3.04
N PHE A 168 -2.18 13.14 -3.80
CA PHE A 168 -2.42 14.47 -3.26
C PHE A 168 -3.84 14.65 -2.71
N GLY A 169 -4.76 13.77 -3.03
CA GLY A 169 -6.13 13.77 -2.56
C GLY A 169 -6.35 13.00 -1.25
N THR A 170 -5.49 12.06 -0.93
CA THR A 170 -5.63 11.20 0.25
C THR A 170 -5.24 11.94 1.52
N ARG A 171 -6.17 12.01 2.48
CA ARG A 171 -5.98 12.75 3.74
C ARG A 171 -5.06 12.01 4.71
N LEU A 172 -5.28 10.71 4.87
CA LEU A 172 -4.52 9.85 5.77
C LEU A 172 -3.62 8.93 4.94
N GLU A 173 -2.33 9.19 4.98
CA GLU A 173 -1.30 8.35 4.39
C GLU A 173 -0.11 8.33 5.35
N GLN A 174 0.17 7.18 5.89
CA GLN A 174 1.31 6.94 6.77
C GLN A 174 2.40 6.19 5.99
N ARG A 175 3.66 6.42 6.35
CA ARG A 175 4.80 5.74 5.73
C ARG A 175 5.75 5.27 6.80
N PHE A 176 6.28 4.09 6.62
CA PHE A 176 7.06 3.40 7.63
C PHE A 176 8.43 2.99 7.08
N THR A 177 9.42 2.99 7.95
CA THR A 177 10.72 2.35 7.69
C THR A 177 10.59 0.83 7.79
N ARG A 178 11.60 0.13 7.28
CA ARG A 178 11.65 -1.34 7.40
C ARG A 178 11.58 -1.79 8.86
N ASP A 179 12.30 -1.09 9.75
CA ASP A 179 12.35 -1.45 11.17
C ASP A 179 11.04 -1.15 11.89
N GLU A 180 10.37 -0.04 11.58
CA GLU A 180 9.02 0.25 12.11
C GLU A 180 8.02 -0.83 11.70
N ILE A 181 8.03 -1.25 10.42
CA ILE A 181 7.15 -2.34 9.94
C ILE A 181 7.46 -3.65 10.69
N LYS A 182 8.75 -3.98 10.85
CA LYS A 182 9.17 -5.17 11.58
C LYS A 182 8.64 -5.14 13.01
N ASN A 183 8.85 -4.03 13.72
CA ASN A 183 8.41 -3.90 15.12
C ASN A 183 6.88 -4.02 15.25
N MET A 184 6.10 -3.35 14.38
CA MET A 184 4.64 -3.49 14.38
C MET A 184 4.18 -4.92 14.14
N MET A 185 4.85 -5.65 13.22
CA MET A 185 4.53 -7.06 12.98
C MET A 185 4.89 -7.95 14.17
N GLU A 186 6.03 -7.73 14.81
CA GLU A 186 6.45 -8.46 16.03
C GLU A 186 5.48 -8.18 17.18
N ASN A 187 5.13 -6.92 17.43
CA ASN A 187 4.16 -6.51 18.46
C ASN A 187 2.77 -7.11 18.21
N ALA A 188 2.39 -7.30 16.95
CA ALA A 188 1.14 -7.95 16.57
C ALA A 188 1.15 -9.47 16.75
N GLY A 189 2.28 -10.06 17.15
CA GLY A 189 2.41 -11.51 17.36
C GLY A 189 2.83 -12.30 16.12
N LEU A 190 3.60 -11.70 15.25
CA LEU A 190 4.23 -12.36 14.10
C LEU A 190 5.71 -12.63 14.35
N GLU A 191 6.18 -13.77 13.90
CA GLU A 191 7.58 -14.20 13.94
C GLU A 191 8.09 -14.56 12.53
N ASN A 192 9.38 -14.86 12.39
CA ASN A 192 10.00 -15.26 11.12
C ASN A 192 9.78 -14.24 9.97
N ILE A 193 9.84 -12.96 10.32
CA ILE A 193 9.52 -11.86 9.40
C ILE A 193 10.59 -11.75 8.32
N LYS A 194 10.16 -11.84 7.06
CA LYS A 194 11.01 -11.72 5.87
C LYS A 194 10.52 -10.58 4.99
N PHE A 195 11.45 -9.75 4.53
CA PHE A 195 11.19 -8.63 3.63
C PHE A 195 11.63 -8.94 2.20
N SER A 196 10.89 -8.44 1.22
CA SER A 196 11.34 -8.42 -0.16
C SER A 196 12.50 -7.43 -0.33
N ASN A 197 13.54 -7.83 -1.06
CA ASN A 197 14.66 -6.97 -1.42
C ASN A 197 14.43 -6.22 -2.75
N THR A 198 13.29 -6.44 -3.40
CA THR A 198 12.91 -5.82 -4.67
C THR A 198 11.69 -4.91 -4.49
N LYS A 199 11.50 -4.02 -5.46
CA LYS A 199 10.29 -3.15 -5.48
C LYS A 199 9.03 -3.99 -5.67
N PRO A 200 7.90 -3.60 -5.06
CA PRO A 200 7.73 -2.45 -4.16
C PRO A 200 8.31 -2.71 -2.77
N PHE A 201 8.92 -1.68 -2.15
CA PHE A 201 9.38 -1.72 -0.76
C PHE A 201 8.27 -1.15 0.16
N TRP A 202 8.03 -1.62 1.39
CA TRP A 202 8.52 -2.87 1.89
C TRP A 202 7.38 -3.88 1.89
N VAL A 203 7.52 -4.95 1.14
CA VAL A 203 6.63 -6.11 1.25
C VAL A 203 7.25 -7.07 2.27
N ALA A 204 6.46 -7.49 3.24
CA ALA A 204 6.89 -8.38 4.30
C ALA A 204 5.94 -9.56 4.47
N VAL A 205 6.45 -10.70 4.87
CA VAL A 205 5.69 -11.85 5.34
C VAL A 205 6.17 -12.24 6.72
N GLY A 206 5.24 -12.46 7.65
CA GLY A 206 5.51 -13.01 8.97
C GLY A 206 4.50 -14.10 9.28
N HIS A 207 4.80 -14.99 10.25
CA HIS A 207 3.93 -16.09 10.65
C HIS A 207 3.41 -15.84 12.06
N LYS A 208 2.12 -16.10 12.29
CA LYS A 208 1.56 -15.99 13.64
C LYS A 208 2.26 -16.94 14.59
N ILE A 209 2.71 -16.40 15.73
CA ILE A 209 3.42 -17.16 16.75
C ILE A 209 2.65 -18.44 17.10
N SER A 210 3.33 -19.57 16.97
CA SER A 210 2.84 -20.83 17.51
C SER A 210 3.12 -20.80 19.01
N ALA A 211 2.10 -20.87 19.88
CA ALA A 211 2.38 -20.98 21.29
C ALA A 211 3.36 -22.15 21.49
N THR A 212 4.53 -21.87 22.05
CA THR A 212 5.41 -22.90 22.55
C THR A 212 4.63 -23.69 23.61
N GLU A 213 4.48 -25.00 23.40
CA GLU A 213 4.01 -25.93 24.41
C GLU A 213 4.93 -25.91 25.62
#